data_8d41cbf90dd993fe070f67e05d0db662
#
_entry.id   8d41cbf90dd993fe070f67e05d0db662
#
_cell.length_a   1.000
_cell.length_b   1.000
_cell.length_c   1.000
_cell.angle_alpha   90.00
_cell.angle_beta   90.00
_cell.angle_gamma   90.00
#
_symmetry.space_group_name_H-M   'P 1'
#
loop_
_entity.id
_entity.type
_entity.pdbx_description
1 polymer ?
#
loop_
_entity_poly.entity_id
_entity_poly.type
_entity_poly.pdbx_seq_one_letter_code
_entity_poly.pdbx_strand_id
1 'polypeptide(L)'
;TGGSVFNVNTIKAGELDLGFSQSDVQYNATKGLAQFKDGGAYGDLRSVFSVHPEPFTVVARKEANVKSFADFRGKRFNVGNPGSGTRASMEELLVALGWKMSDFSLASELKADEHGPALCDGKIDGFFYGVGHPSANIQDPTTSCGAKLVSITGPAVDKLIADRPYYAKATIAGNLYPNNPNPTVTYGVLATVVTSSKVPADTVYAVVKAVFDNFDEFKRLHPALAYLSPEGMVKDGNSAPLHEGAARYYREKGWLK
;
A
#
# COMPACT_ATOMS: atom_id res chain seq x y z
N THR A 1 5.83 1.73 -12.78
CA THR A 1 5.46 3.12 -12.42
C THR A 1 6.15 3.54 -11.12
N GLY A 2 6.00 4.83 -10.74
CA GLY A 2 6.53 5.36 -9.48
C GLY A 2 5.72 5.00 -8.24
N GLY A 3 4.55 4.39 -8.38
CA GLY A 3 3.65 3.98 -7.30
C GLY A 3 2.33 4.75 -7.27
N SER A 4 1.60 4.68 -6.14
CA SER A 4 0.20 5.12 -6.04
C SER A 4 -0.02 6.60 -6.38
N VAL A 5 0.80 7.51 -5.83
CA VAL A 5 0.67 8.96 -6.08
C VAL A 5 1.01 9.28 -7.53
N PHE A 6 2.05 8.64 -8.08
CA PHE A 6 2.40 8.75 -9.50
C PHE A 6 1.22 8.31 -10.39
N ASN A 7 0.65 7.12 -10.12
CA ASN A 7 -0.45 6.58 -10.91
C ASN A 7 -1.67 7.51 -10.92
N VAL A 8 -2.08 8.03 -9.75
CA VAL A 8 -3.21 8.96 -9.65
C VAL A 8 -2.95 10.25 -10.44
N ASN A 9 -1.74 10.81 -10.36
CA ASN A 9 -1.38 12.00 -11.11
C ASN A 9 -1.34 11.76 -12.63
N THR A 10 -0.85 10.60 -13.06
CA THR A 10 -0.79 10.20 -14.48
C THR A 10 -2.19 9.94 -15.04
N ILE A 11 -3.10 9.36 -14.23
CA ILE A 11 -4.54 9.24 -14.58
C ILE A 11 -5.16 10.63 -14.70
N LYS A 12 -4.87 11.55 -13.77
CA LYS A 12 -5.37 12.94 -13.82
C LYS A 12 -4.90 13.68 -15.06
N ALA A 13 -3.66 13.42 -15.51
CA ALA A 13 -3.11 13.98 -16.75
C ALA A 13 -3.68 13.34 -18.04
N GLY A 14 -4.40 12.20 -17.93
CA GLY A 14 -4.95 11.47 -19.07
C GLY A 14 -3.91 10.61 -19.81
N GLU A 15 -2.78 10.32 -19.17
CA GLU A 15 -1.69 9.52 -19.73
C GLU A 15 -1.76 8.05 -19.30
N LEU A 16 -2.66 7.72 -18.36
CA LEU A 16 -2.93 6.38 -17.87
C LEU A 16 -4.43 6.19 -17.67
N ASP A 17 -5.00 5.13 -18.23
CA ASP A 17 -6.43 4.86 -18.12
C ASP A 17 -6.80 4.22 -16.78
N LEU A 18 -6.02 3.23 -16.31
CA LEU A 18 -6.21 2.54 -15.04
C LEU A 18 -4.88 2.41 -14.31
N GLY A 19 -4.93 2.39 -12.98
CA GLY A 19 -3.74 2.19 -12.17
C GLY A 19 -4.06 1.61 -10.80
N PHE A 20 -3.05 1.02 -10.17
CA PHE A 20 -3.14 0.64 -8.76
C PHE A 20 -2.87 1.86 -7.88
N SER A 21 -3.65 1.97 -6.81
CA SER A 21 -3.47 2.99 -5.77
C SER A 21 -3.81 2.40 -4.41
N GLN A 22 -3.03 2.72 -3.40
CA GLN A 22 -3.38 2.45 -2.02
C GLN A 22 -4.65 3.22 -1.62
N SER A 23 -5.46 2.64 -0.74
CA SER A 23 -6.75 3.23 -0.32
C SER A 23 -6.60 4.58 0.41
N ASP A 24 -5.49 4.81 1.13
CA ASP A 24 -5.14 6.09 1.74
C ASP A 24 -4.83 7.16 0.68
N VAL A 25 -4.04 6.82 -0.33
CA VAL A 25 -3.71 7.71 -1.45
C VAL A 25 -4.96 8.05 -2.26
N GLN A 26 -5.82 7.06 -2.53
CA GLN A 26 -7.11 7.27 -3.19
C GLN A 26 -7.98 8.25 -2.40
N TYR A 27 -8.11 8.06 -1.08
CA TYR A 27 -8.85 8.96 -0.20
C TYR A 27 -8.29 10.38 -0.24
N ASN A 28 -6.97 10.52 -0.05
CA ASN A 28 -6.31 11.82 -0.04
C ASN A 28 -6.47 12.56 -1.37
N ALA A 29 -6.40 11.85 -2.50
CA ALA A 29 -6.61 12.41 -3.82
C ALA A 29 -8.04 12.94 -4.01
N THR A 30 -9.06 12.19 -3.57
CA THR A 30 -10.46 12.63 -3.69
C THR A 30 -10.79 13.83 -2.82
N LYS A 31 -10.05 14.03 -1.73
CA LYS A 31 -10.26 15.14 -0.78
C LYS A 31 -9.28 16.31 -0.96
N GLY A 32 -8.26 16.17 -1.80
CA GLY A 32 -7.20 17.17 -1.94
C GLY A 32 -6.39 17.32 -0.65
N LEU A 33 -6.03 16.19 -0.03
CA LEU A 33 -5.28 16.16 1.22
C LEU A 33 -3.85 15.66 0.99
N ALA A 34 -2.98 15.85 1.97
CA ALA A 34 -1.60 15.37 1.98
C ALA A 34 -0.87 15.76 0.67
N GLN A 35 -0.39 14.82 -0.10
CA GLN A 35 0.38 15.03 -1.35
C GLN A 35 -0.45 15.73 -2.45
N PHE A 36 -1.77 15.80 -2.31
CA PHE A 36 -2.68 16.44 -3.28
C PHE A 36 -3.16 17.82 -2.86
N LYS A 37 -2.66 18.36 -1.73
CA LYS A 37 -3.10 19.64 -1.17
C LYS A 37 -2.97 20.79 -2.15
N ASP A 38 -1.84 20.89 -2.82
CA ASP A 38 -1.56 21.99 -3.75
C ASP A 38 -2.34 21.85 -5.07
N GLY A 39 -2.60 20.62 -5.50
CA GLY A 39 -3.35 20.32 -6.73
C GLY A 39 -4.87 20.26 -6.55
N GLY A 40 -5.35 20.37 -5.30
CA GLY A 40 -6.76 20.26 -4.94
C GLY A 40 -7.36 18.86 -5.12
N ALA A 41 -8.63 18.73 -4.77
CA ALA A 41 -9.37 17.47 -4.90
C ALA A 41 -9.47 17.01 -6.36
N TYR A 42 -9.24 15.72 -6.59
CA TYR A 42 -9.42 15.12 -7.91
C TYR A 42 -10.84 14.55 -8.05
N GLY A 43 -11.78 15.38 -8.47
CA GLY A 43 -13.22 15.03 -8.58
C GLY A 43 -13.54 13.96 -9.63
N ASP A 44 -12.68 13.76 -10.64
CA ASP A 44 -12.87 12.75 -11.69
C ASP A 44 -12.31 11.38 -11.32
N LEU A 45 -11.62 11.23 -10.18
CA LEU A 45 -11.11 9.93 -9.75
C LEU A 45 -12.27 8.98 -9.46
N ARG A 46 -12.13 7.74 -9.93
CA ARG A 46 -13.12 6.67 -9.72
C ARG A 46 -12.47 5.40 -9.21
N SER A 47 -13.15 4.74 -8.27
CA SER A 47 -12.83 3.38 -7.86
C SER A 47 -13.32 2.37 -8.88
N VAL A 48 -12.58 1.30 -9.06
CA VAL A 48 -13.03 0.13 -9.83
C VAL A 48 -13.30 -1.03 -8.86
N PHE A 49 -12.29 -1.53 -8.17
CA PHE A 49 -12.39 -2.52 -7.08
C PHE A 49 -11.16 -2.45 -6.18
N SER A 50 -11.27 -2.98 -4.97
CA SER A 50 -10.10 -3.24 -4.13
C SER A 50 -9.50 -4.62 -4.44
N VAL A 51 -8.26 -4.82 -4.01
CA VAL A 51 -7.54 -6.06 -4.22
C VAL A 51 -7.06 -6.61 -2.87
N HIS A 52 -5.78 -6.88 -2.72
CA HIS A 52 -5.23 -7.46 -1.50
C HIS A 52 -4.94 -6.40 -0.42
N PRO A 53 -4.92 -6.80 0.86
CA PRO A 53 -4.37 -5.96 1.91
C PRO A 53 -2.86 -5.75 1.71
N GLU A 54 -2.40 -4.58 2.09
CA GLU A 54 -0.99 -4.18 2.12
C GLU A 54 -0.60 -3.79 3.55
N PRO A 55 -0.24 -4.79 4.40
CA PRO A 55 0.34 -4.51 5.69
C PRO A 55 1.63 -3.71 5.54
N PHE A 56 1.75 -2.59 6.26
CA PHE A 56 3.00 -1.84 6.29
C PHE A 56 4.07 -2.67 6.97
N THR A 57 5.12 -2.95 6.24
CA THR A 57 6.18 -3.84 6.63
C THR A 57 7.44 -3.04 6.91
N VAL A 58 7.93 -3.10 8.13
CA VAL A 58 9.24 -2.59 8.49
C VAL A 58 10.22 -3.74 8.55
N VAL A 59 11.32 -3.60 7.83
CA VAL A 59 12.39 -4.59 7.80
C VAL A 59 13.67 -3.96 8.33
N ALA A 60 14.31 -4.62 9.28
CA ALA A 60 15.56 -4.22 9.90
C ALA A 60 16.71 -5.09 9.42
N ARG A 61 17.88 -4.51 9.22
CA ARG A 61 19.13 -5.23 9.10
C ARG A 61 19.43 -5.95 10.42
N LYS A 62 19.88 -7.19 10.37
CA LYS A 62 20.13 -8.02 11.55
C LYS A 62 21.04 -7.31 12.56
N GLU A 63 22.11 -6.68 12.10
CA GLU A 63 23.11 -6.01 12.92
C GLU A 63 22.67 -4.64 13.45
N ALA A 64 21.54 -4.11 12.98
CA ALA A 64 20.99 -2.83 13.46
C ALA A 64 20.46 -2.91 14.91
N ASN A 65 20.26 -4.13 15.45
CA ASN A 65 19.79 -4.38 16.81
C ASN A 65 18.49 -3.63 17.15
N VAL A 66 17.54 -3.59 16.21
CA VAL A 66 16.26 -2.92 16.35
C VAL A 66 15.23 -3.89 16.93
N LYS A 67 14.47 -3.46 17.93
CA LYS A 67 13.38 -4.22 18.56
C LYS A 67 12.00 -3.61 18.29
N SER A 68 11.94 -2.30 18.07
CA SER A 68 10.74 -1.55 17.82
C SER A 68 10.97 -0.51 16.73
N PHE A 69 9.91 0.05 16.17
CA PHE A 69 10.03 1.13 15.18
C PHE A 69 10.77 2.36 15.75
N ALA A 70 10.61 2.64 17.05
CA ALA A 70 11.26 3.77 17.72
C ALA A 70 12.80 3.68 17.70
N ASP A 71 13.37 2.49 17.61
CA ASP A 71 14.81 2.29 17.57
C ASP A 71 15.47 2.72 16.25
N PHE A 72 14.68 3.08 15.24
CA PHE A 72 15.19 3.65 13.97
C PHE A 72 15.54 5.14 14.07
N ARG A 73 15.17 5.82 15.14
CA ARG A 73 15.58 7.21 15.34
C ARG A 73 17.11 7.31 15.35
N GLY A 74 17.65 8.21 14.53
CA GLY A 74 19.10 8.37 14.34
C GLY A 74 19.78 7.30 13.47
N LYS A 75 19.03 6.34 12.89
CA LYS A 75 19.56 5.34 11.96
C LYS A 75 19.31 5.73 10.50
N ARG A 76 19.96 5.03 9.58
CA ARG A 76 19.76 5.16 8.14
C ARG A 76 18.52 4.35 7.74
N PHE A 77 17.49 5.01 7.28
CA PHE A 77 16.20 4.37 7.01
C PHE A 77 15.66 4.73 5.64
N ASN A 78 15.17 3.73 4.88
CA ASN A 78 14.52 3.98 3.62
C ASN A 78 13.02 4.25 3.84
N VAL A 79 12.58 5.43 3.44
CA VAL A 79 11.21 5.94 3.63
C VAL A 79 10.33 5.77 2.38
N GLY A 80 10.88 5.16 1.32
CA GLY A 80 10.22 4.98 0.02
C GLY A 80 10.49 6.13 -0.96
N ASN A 81 10.38 5.82 -2.24
CA ASN A 81 10.65 6.77 -3.31
C ASN A 81 9.55 7.84 -3.43
N PRO A 82 9.88 9.06 -3.88
CA PRO A 82 8.88 10.08 -4.20
C PRO A 82 7.84 9.57 -5.20
N GLY A 83 6.57 9.90 -4.97
CA GLY A 83 5.45 9.44 -5.80
C GLY A 83 4.92 8.04 -5.46
N SER A 84 5.55 7.31 -4.54
CA SER A 84 5.04 6.02 -4.07
C SER A 84 3.96 6.20 -2.98
N GLY A 85 3.05 5.21 -2.88
CA GLY A 85 2.14 5.11 -1.75
C GLY A 85 2.87 4.80 -0.44
N THR A 86 3.93 3.99 -0.51
CA THR A 86 4.82 3.71 0.63
C THR A 86 5.32 5.01 1.27
N ARG A 87 5.84 5.95 0.48
CA ARG A 87 6.31 7.25 0.96
C ARG A 87 5.17 8.07 1.57
N ALA A 88 4.02 8.10 0.92
CA ALA A 88 2.84 8.81 1.40
C ALA A 88 2.39 8.32 2.79
N SER A 89 2.27 7.00 2.96
CA SER A 89 1.88 6.39 4.24
C SER A 89 2.96 6.54 5.32
N MET A 90 4.25 6.51 4.92
CA MET A 90 5.35 6.76 5.84
C MET A 90 5.32 8.18 6.41
N GLU A 91 5.01 9.17 5.59
CA GLU A 91 4.85 10.56 6.04
C GLU A 91 3.72 10.72 7.05
N GLU A 92 2.57 10.04 6.85
CA GLU A 92 1.48 10.03 7.84
C GLU A 92 1.91 9.35 9.15
N LEU A 93 2.65 8.26 9.09
CA LEU A 93 3.19 7.60 10.29
C LEU A 93 4.13 8.52 11.07
N LEU A 94 5.03 9.22 10.38
CA LEU A 94 5.96 10.16 11.03
C LEU A 94 5.20 11.29 11.72
N VAL A 95 4.18 11.85 11.07
CA VAL A 95 3.31 12.89 11.69
C VAL A 95 2.64 12.36 12.95
N ALA A 96 2.08 11.15 12.91
CA ALA A 96 1.44 10.53 14.07
C ALA A 96 2.40 10.30 15.24
N LEU A 97 3.66 9.94 14.93
CA LEU A 97 4.72 9.74 15.93
C LEU A 97 5.35 11.06 16.42
N GLY A 98 5.02 12.21 15.82
CA GLY A 98 5.69 13.48 16.07
C GLY A 98 7.14 13.50 15.56
N TRP A 99 7.45 12.71 14.54
CA TRP A 99 8.77 12.62 13.93
C TRP A 99 8.84 13.39 12.61
N LYS A 100 10.07 13.69 12.21
CA LYS A 100 10.42 14.29 10.93
C LYS A 100 11.42 13.41 10.19
N MET A 101 11.58 13.61 8.88
CA MET A 101 12.61 12.92 8.10
C MET A 101 14.02 13.12 8.67
N SER A 102 14.29 14.30 9.26
CA SER A 102 15.56 14.62 9.93
C SER A 102 15.80 13.88 11.24
N ASP A 103 14.84 13.13 11.77
CA ASP A 103 15.05 12.26 12.93
C ASP A 103 15.79 10.96 12.54
N PHE A 104 15.88 10.63 11.25
CA PHE A 104 16.80 9.63 10.73
C PHE A 104 18.17 10.26 10.45
N SER A 105 19.25 9.50 10.63
CA SER A 105 20.59 9.97 10.21
C SER A 105 20.71 10.05 8.68
N LEU A 106 19.94 9.21 7.98
CA LEU A 106 19.72 9.24 6.55
C LEU A 106 18.30 8.75 6.27
N ALA A 107 17.45 9.60 5.70
CA ALA A 107 16.18 9.20 5.10
C ALA A 107 16.41 8.96 3.61
N SER A 108 16.64 7.69 3.21
CA SER A 108 16.83 7.35 1.80
C SER A 108 15.49 7.14 1.09
N GLU A 109 15.50 7.33 -0.23
CA GLU A 109 14.30 7.34 -1.07
C GLU A 109 14.39 6.28 -2.19
N LEU A 110 14.89 5.10 -1.81
CA LEU A 110 15.09 3.97 -2.72
C LEU A 110 13.74 3.36 -3.15
N LYS A 111 13.69 2.89 -4.37
CA LYS A 111 12.57 2.09 -4.88
C LYS A 111 12.53 0.71 -4.23
N ALA A 112 11.41 0.01 -4.41
CA ALA A 112 11.16 -1.28 -3.78
C ALA A 112 12.15 -2.38 -4.22
N ASP A 113 12.67 -2.33 -5.43
CA ASP A 113 13.68 -3.27 -5.95
C ASP A 113 15.10 -2.95 -5.47
N GLU A 114 15.34 -1.76 -4.92
CA GLU A 114 16.64 -1.29 -4.46
C GLU A 114 16.86 -1.46 -2.96
N HIS A 115 15.78 -1.43 -2.14
CA HIS A 115 15.91 -1.38 -0.69
C HIS A 115 16.45 -2.69 -0.07
N GLY A 116 16.08 -3.85 -0.60
CA GLY A 116 16.58 -5.16 -0.14
C GLY A 116 18.09 -5.29 -0.30
N PRO A 117 18.64 -5.12 -1.52
CA PRO A 117 20.10 -5.08 -1.73
C PRO A 117 20.80 -4.02 -0.87
N ALA A 118 20.28 -2.81 -0.77
CA ALA A 118 20.87 -1.75 0.05
C ALA A 118 20.90 -2.10 1.54
N LEU A 119 19.89 -2.83 2.04
CA LEU A 119 19.85 -3.34 3.40
C LEU A 119 20.95 -4.39 3.64
N CYS A 120 21.06 -5.37 2.75
CA CYS A 120 22.06 -6.44 2.86
C CYS A 120 23.50 -5.91 2.71
N ASP A 121 23.72 -4.91 1.87
CA ASP A 121 25.01 -4.20 1.72
C ASP A 121 25.34 -3.29 2.92
N GLY A 122 24.43 -3.16 3.90
CA GLY A 122 24.65 -2.28 5.05
C GLY A 122 24.60 -0.78 4.73
N LYS A 123 24.03 -0.39 3.60
CA LYS A 123 23.84 1.03 3.21
C LYS A 123 22.71 1.70 3.99
N ILE A 124 21.69 0.90 4.38
CA ILE A 124 20.58 1.31 5.23
C ILE A 124 20.44 0.31 6.40
N ASP A 125 19.84 0.75 7.49
CA ASP A 125 19.61 -0.07 8.69
C ASP A 125 18.18 -0.65 8.72
N GLY A 126 17.28 -0.08 7.94
CA GLY A 126 15.92 -0.57 7.75
C GLY A 126 15.18 0.14 6.63
N PHE A 127 14.00 -0.39 6.31
CA PHE A 127 13.08 0.22 5.35
C PHE A 127 11.62 -0.01 5.73
N PHE A 128 10.76 0.89 5.26
CA PHE A 128 9.31 0.79 5.31
C PHE A 128 8.77 0.46 3.92
N TYR A 129 7.78 -0.46 3.84
CA TYR A 129 7.18 -0.87 2.58
C TYR A 129 5.72 -1.29 2.75
N GLY A 130 4.81 -0.69 1.98
CA GLY A 130 3.42 -1.13 1.84
C GLY A 130 3.33 -2.15 0.71
N VAL A 131 2.97 -3.40 1.02
CA VAL A 131 2.96 -4.49 0.02
C VAL A 131 2.08 -5.65 0.47
N GLY A 132 1.48 -6.34 -0.51
CA GLY A 132 0.82 -7.63 -0.28
C GLY A 132 1.81 -8.75 0.02
N HIS A 133 1.41 -9.70 0.85
CA HIS A 133 2.25 -10.82 1.26
C HIS A 133 1.80 -12.16 0.68
N PRO A 134 2.75 -13.07 0.35
CA PRO A 134 4.21 -12.92 0.41
C PRO A 134 4.76 -11.99 -0.68
N SER A 135 5.88 -11.32 -0.40
CA SER A 135 6.55 -10.42 -1.35
C SER A 135 8.01 -10.81 -1.53
N ALA A 136 8.49 -10.88 -2.78
CA ALA A 136 9.88 -11.15 -3.10
C ALA A 136 10.81 -10.11 -2.49
N ASN A 137 10.42 -8.82 -2.49
CA ASN A 137 11.22 -7.74 -1.92
C ASN A 137 11.42 -7.82 -0.39
N ILE A 138 10.62 -8.65 0.30
CA ILE A 138 10.79 -9.00 1.72
C ILE A 138 11.48 -10.37 1.85
N GLN A 139 11.13 -11.32 0.99
CA GLN A 139 11.72 -12.66 0.97
C GLN A 139 13.24 -12.60 0.76
N ASP A 140 13.69 -11.81 -0.20
CA ASP A 140 15.09 -11.74 -0.58
C ASP A 140 16.02 -11.31 0.57
N PRO A 141 15.82 -10.16 1.24
CA PRO A 141 16.68 -9.76 2.34
C PRO A 141 16.55 -10.66 3.59
N THR A 142 15.37 -11.25 3.84
CA THR A 142 15.19 -12.19 4.95
C THR A 142 15.95 -13.50 4.72
N THR A 143 16.07 -13.93 3.46
CA THR A 143 16.83 -15.10 3.05
C THR A 143 18.32 -14.79 2.97
N SER A 144 18.72 -13.73 2.27
CA SER A 144 20.10 -13.45 1.89
C SER A 144 20.95 -12.91 3.03
N CYS A 145 20.40 -12.06 3.90
CA CYS A 145 21.14 -11.43 4.99
C CYS A 145 20.44 -11.52 6.35
N GLY A 146 19.44 -12.39 6.48
CA GLY A 146 18.81 -12.66 7.78
C GLY A 146 18.03 -11.48 8.36
N ALA A 147 17.51 -10.61 7.49
CA ALA A 147 16.74 -9.43 7.89
C ALA A 147 15.53 -9.79 8.76
N LYS A 148 15.12 -8.89 9.63
CA LYS A 148 14.05 -9.07 10.61
C LYS A 148 12.90 -8.13 10.36
N LEU A 149 11.67 -8.66 10.48
CA LEU A 149 10.47 -7.85 10.49
C LEU A 149 10.29 -7.20 11.85
N VAL A 150 9.86 -5.94 11.87
CA VAL A 150 9.66 -5.15 13.09
C VAL A 150 8.22 -4.69 13.17
N SER A 151 7.57 -4.91 14.31
CA SER A 151 6.19 -4.48 14.55
C SER A 151 6.07 -2.95 14.58
N ILE A 152 4.94 -2.45 14.09
CA ILE A 152 4.56 -1.04 14.14
C ILE A 152 3.35 -0.94 15.07
N THR A 153 3.58 -0.61 16.33
CA THR A 153 2.57 -0.59 17.40
C THR A 153 2.76 0.59 18.33
N GLY A 154 1.78 0.83 19.17
CA GLY A 154 1.81 1.83 20.22
C GLY A 154 0.66 2.84 20.14
N PRO A 155 0.48 3.68 21.19
CA PRO A 155 -0.68 4.56 21.29
C PRO A 155 -0.84 5.54 20.12
N ALA A 156 0.26 6.05 19.55
CA ALA A 156 0.22 6.93 18.39
C ALA A 156 -0.27 6.20 17.13
N VAL A 157 0.12 4.95 16.95
CA VAL A 157 -0.34 4.10 15.84
C VAL A 157 -1.81 3.72 16.03
N ASP A 158 -2.23 3.35 17.24
CA ASP A 158 -3.64 3.05 17.55
C ASP A 158 -4.53 4.27 17.28
N LYS A 159 -4.06 5.47 17.66
CA LYS A 159 -4.76 6.71 17.36
C LYS A 159 -4.82 6.99 15.86
N LEU A 160 -3.72 6.81 15.13
CA LEU A 160 -3.67 6.98 13.67
C LEU A 160 -4.70 6.09 12.98
N ILE A 161 -4.80 4.81 13.38
CA ILE A 161 -5.76 3.86 12.84
C ILE A 161 -7.21 4.29 13.15
N ALA A 162 -7.47 4.76 14.38
CA ALA A 162 -8.80 5.22 14.78
C ALA A 162 -9.26 6.48 14.04
N ASP A 163 -8.32 7.39 13.74
CA ASP A 163 -8.61 8.68 13.09
C ASP A 163 -8.71 8.58 11.55
N ARG A 164 -8.33 7.46 10.94
CA ARG A 164 -8.24 7.30 9.49
C ARG A 164 -9.07 6.11 8.99
N PRO A 165 -10.09 6.34 8.16
CA PRO A 165 -11.02 5.29 7.73
C PRO A 165 -10.40 4.26 6.77
N TYR A 166 -9.22 4.55 6.23
CA TYR A 166 -8.51 3.70 5.29
C TYR A 166 -7.45 2.80 5.94
N TYR A 167 -7.16 2.98 7.23
CA TYR A 167 -6.24 2.13 7.96
C TYR A 167 -6.95 1.07 8.78
N ALA A 168 -6.38 -0.13 8.81
CA ALA A 168 -6.82 -1.22 9.65
C ALA A 168 -5.63 -1.92 10.32
N LYS A 169 -5.84 -2.47 11.51
CA LYS A 169 -4.86 -3.36 12.15
C LYS A 169 -4.60 -4.57 11.27
N ALA A 170 -3.34 -4.97 11.18
CA ALA A 170 -2.90 -6.10 10.38
C ALA A 170 -1.85 -6.92 11.11
N THR A 171 -1.69 -8.17 10.72
CA THR A 171 -0.66 -9.05 11.23
C THR A 171 -0.03 -9.83 10.08
N ILE A 172 1.29 -9.75 9.95
CA ILE A 172 2.05 -10.60 9.04
C ILE A 172 2.33 -11.90 9.78
N ALA A 173 1.94 -13.03 9.20
CA ALA A 173 2.04 -14.34 9.84
C ALA A 173 3.50 -14.70 10.18
N GLY A 174 3.70 -15.31 11.34
CA GLY A 174 4.99 -15.92 11.69
C GLY A 174 5.33 -17.03 10.72
N ASN A 175 6.64 -17.26 10.52
CA ASN A 175 7.19 -18.22 9.56
C ASN A 175 6.85 -17.96 8.09
N LEU A 176 6.22 -16.83 7.76
CA LEU A 176 5.99 -16.46 6.36
C LEU A 176 7.32 -16.15 5.64
N TYR A 177 8.28 -15.61 6.37
CA TYR A 177 9.60 -15.29 5.87
C TYR A 177 10.69 -15.98 6.70
N PRO A 178 11.81 -16.41 6.09
CA PRO A 178 12.94 -17.00 6.79
C PRO A 178 13.40 -16.12 7.96
N ASN A 179 13.83 -16.77 9.04
CA ASN A 179 14.34 -16.13 10.26
C ASN A 179 13.32 -15.23 11.02
N ASN A 180 12.03 -15.27 10.66
CA ASN A 180 10.95 -14.49 11.28
C ASN A 180 9.85 -15.43 11.82
N PRO A 181 10.10 -16.16 12.94
CA PRO A 181 9.16 -17.17 13.43
C PRO A 181 7.90 -16.61 14.07
N ASN A 182 7.96 -15.38 14.58
CA ASN A 182 6.85 -14.75 15.30
C ASN A 182 5.98 -13.91 14.37
N PRO A 183 4.67 -13.80 14.64
CA PRO A 183 3.81 -12.85 13.97
C PRO A 183 4.31 -11.41 14.17
N THR A 184 4.22 -10.58 13.12
CA THR A 184 4.57 -9.16 13.17
C THR A 184 3.29 -8.34 13.15
N VAL A 185 3.02 -7.64 14.26
CA VAL A 185 1.84 -6.80 14.40
C VAL A 185 2.10 -5.44 13.75
N THR A 186 1.16 -5.00 12.92
CA THR A 186 1.25 -3.76 12.17
C THR A 186 -0.14 -3.20 11.84
N TYR A 187 -0.23 -2.31 10.93
CA TYR A 187 -1.45 -1.82 10.30
C TYR A 187 -1.23 -1.71 8.79
N GLY A 188 -2.27 -1.44 8.04
CA GLY A 188 -2.14 -1.37 6.60
C GLY A 188 -3.35 -0.78 5.91
N VAL A 189 -3.29 -0.83 4.61
CA VAL A 189 -4.28 -0.35 3.64
C VAL A 189 -4.71 -1.48 2.72
N LEU A 190 -5.61 -1.19 1.79
CA LEU A 190 -5.93 -2.06 0.66
C LEU A 190 -5.29 -1.50 -0.62
N ALA A 191 -4.77 -2.36 -1.46
CA ALA A 191 -4.52 -2.04 -2.85
C ALA A 191 -5.86 -1.88 -3.56
N THR A 192 -6.00 -0.85 -4.40
CA THR A 192 -7.23 -0.59 -5.16
C THR A 192 -6.90 -0.33 -6.62
N VAL A 193 -7.82 -0.65 -7.52
CA VAL A 193 -7.76 -0.24 -8.92
C VAL A 193 -8.59 1.01 -9.08
N VAL A 194 -7.98 2.05 -9.63
CA VAL A 194 -8.57 3.37 -9.85
C VAL A 194 -8.48 3.78 -11.32
N THR A 195 -9.36 4.67 -11.71
CA THR A 195 -9.47 5.21 -13.07
C THR A 195 -10.03 6.64 -13.03
N SER A 196 -10.23 7.25 -14.20
CA SER A 196 -10.93 8.52 -14.35
C SER A 196 -12.36 8.30 -14.82
N SER A 197 -13.28 9.18 -14.42
CA SER A 197 -14.64 9.24 -14.99
C SER A 197 -14.66 9.48 -16.51
N LYS A 198 -13.53 9.91 -17.08
CA LYS A 198 -13.35 10.16 -18.51
C LYS A 198 -13.07 8.89 -19.33
N VAL A 199 -12.67 7.81 -18.67
CA VAL A 199 -12.47 6.52 -19.36
C VAL A 199 -13.83 5.94 -19.75
N PRO A 200 -14.01 5.42 -20.99
CA PRO A 200 -15.29 4.88 -21.42
C PRO A 200 -15.84 3.79 -20.52
N ALA A 201 -17.13 3.82 -20.21
CA ALA A 201 -17.78 2.85 -19.33
C ALA A 201 -17.65 1.41 -19.83
N ASP A 202 -17.69 1.18 -21.15
CA ASP A 202 -17.54 -0.15 -21.74
C ASP A 202 -16.12 -0.71 -21.54
N THR A 203 -15.10 0.13 -21.55
CA THR A 203 -13.71 -0.27 -21.27
C THR A 203 -13.57 -0.76 -19.82
N VAL A 204 -14.05 0.01 -18.86
CA VAL A 204 -13.97 -0.39 -17.44
C VAL A 204 -14.88 -1.58 -17.16
N TYR A 205 -16.06 -1.65 -17.75
CA TYR A 205 -16.94 -2.83 -17.67
C TYR A 205 -16.24 -4.09 -18.16
N ALA A 206 -15.55 -4.04 -19.30
CA ALA A 206 -14.82 -5.18 -19.86
C ALA A 206 -13.70 -5.67 -18.92
N VAL A 207 -12.96 -4.74 -18.30
CA VAL A 207 -11.92 -5.07 -17.31
C VAL A 207 -12.52 -5.75 -16.09
N VAL A 208 -13.58 -5.18 -15.52
CA VAL A 208 -14.28 -5.72 -14.35
C VAL A 208 -14.84 -7.11 -14.66
N LYS A 209 -15.50 -7.26 -15.80
CA LYS A 209 -16.06 -8.53 -16.28
C LYS A 209 -14.95 -9.58 -16.44
N ALA A 210 -13.81 -9.24 -17.02
CA ALA A 210 -12.70 -10.15 -17.20
C ALA A 210 -12.17 -10.67 -15.86
N VAL A 211 -12.07 -9.85 -14.84
CA VAL A 211 -11.61 -10.24 -13.50
C VAL A 211 -12.63 -11.14 -12.81
N PHE A 212 -13.89 -10.73 -12.75
CA PHE A 212 -14.89 -11.42 -11.92
C PHE A 212 -15.51 -12.65 -12.60
N ASP A 213 -15.58 -12.71 -13.92
CA ASP A 213 -16.01 -13.93 -14.63
C ASP A 213 -14.92 -15.01 -14.60
N ASN A 214 -13.64 -14.64 -14.37
CA ASN A 214 -12.51 -15.56 -14.20
C ASN A 214 -11.93 -15.50 -12.78
N PHE A 215 -12.79 -15.31 -11.78
CA PHE A 215 -12.38 -14.97 -10.42
C PHE A 215 -11.46 -16.02 -9.77
N ASP A 216 -11.73 -17.31 -9.98
CA ASP A 216 -10.88 -18.38 -9.45
C ASP A 216 -9.49 -18.41 -10.09
N GLU A 217 -9.38 -18.07 -11.37
CA GLU A 217 -8.08 -17.90 -12.04
C GLU A 217 -7.36 -16.67 -11.52
N PHE A 218 -8.07 -15.55 -11.35
CA PHE A 218 -7.51 -14.33 -10.79
C PHE A 218 -6.91 -14.57 -9.40
N LYS A 219 -7.60 -15.29 -8.52
CA LYS A 219 -7.07 -15.64 -7.19
C LYS A 219 -5.81 -16.50 -7.23
N ARG A 220 -5.62 -17.31 -8.26
CA ARG A 220 -4.42 -18.17 -8.42
C ARG A 220 -3.20 -17.44 -8.93
N LEU A 221 -3.33 -16.21 -9.43
CA LEU A 221 -2.20 -15.43 -9.95
C LEU A 221 -1.16 -15.09 -8.88
N HIS A 222 -1.60 -14.95 -7.62
CA HIS A 222 -0.69 -14.67 -6.52
C HIS A 222 -1.29 -15.09 -5.17
N PRO A 223 -0.50 -15.62 -4.22
CA PRO A 223 -1.02 -16.03 -2.91
C PRO A 223 -1.74 -14.92 -2.13
N ALA A 224 -1.34 -13.65 -2.29
CA ALA A 224 -2.01 -12.50 -1.67
C ALA A 224 -3.47 -12.34 -2.12
N LEU A 225 -3.87 -12.94 -3.24
CA LEU A 225 -5.22 -12.86 -3.81
C LEU A 225 -6.12 -14.02 -3.34
N ALA A 226 -5.56 -15.03 -2.68
CA ALA A 226 -6.27 -16.28 -2.36
C ALA A 226 -7.54 -16.08 -1.52
N TYR A 227 -7.57 -15.07 -0.68
CA TYR A 227 -8.66 -14.79 0.27
C TYR A 227 -9.65 -13.72 -0.21
N LEU A 228 -9.53 -13.27 -1.44
CA LEU A 228 -10.46 -12.28 -2.00
C LEU A 228 -11.87 -12.84 -2.12
N SER A 229 -12.85 -11.95 -1.90
CA SER A 229 -14.25 -12.20 -2.20
C SER A 229 -14.80 -11.04 -3.05
N PRO A 230 -15.75 -11.30 -3.96
CA PRO A 230 -16.34 -10.24 -4.77
C PRO A 230 -16.95 -9.12 -3.93
N GLU A 231 -17.66 -9.47 -2.85
CA GLU A 231 -18.29 -8.48 -1.95
C GLU A 231 -17.26 -7.58 -1.27
N GLY A 232 -16.14 -8.16 -0.79
CA GLY A 232 -15.04 -7.40 -0.19
C GLY A 232 -14.41 -6.45 -1.21
N MET A 233 -14.12 -6.93 -2.41
CA MET A 233 -13.50 -6.12 -3.47
C MET A 233 -14.37 -4.93 -3.91
N VAL A 234 -15.69 -5.07 -3.84
CA VAL A 234 -16.64 -3.99 -4.20
C VAL A 234 -16.79 -2.97 -3.07
N LYS A 235 -16.78 -3.41 -1.80
CA LYS A 235 -17.08 -2.57 -0.64
C LYS A 235 -15.87 -1.92 0.01
N ASP A 236 -14.81 -2.69 0.20
CA ASP A 236 -13.71 -2.28 1.07
C ASP A 236 -12.67 -1.44 0.32
N GLY A 237 -12.11 -0.43 0.98
CA GLY A 237 -11.02 0.39 0.45
C GLY A 237 -11.37 1.36 -0.69
N ASN A 238 -12.59 1.31 -1.22
CA ASN A 238 -13.04 2.13 -2.33
C ASN A 238 -13.60 3.48 -1.82
N SER A 239 -12.73 4.46 -1.63
CA SER A 239 -13.09 5.79 -1.10
C SER A 239 -13.52 6.80 -2.17
N ALA A 240 -13.15 6.60 -3.42
CA ALA A 240 -13.67 7.36 -4.56
C ALA A 240 -15.04 6.79 -5.00
N PRO A 241 -15.90 7.57 -5.66
CA PRO A 241 -17.11 7.05 -6.30
C PRO A 241 -16.77 5.93 -7.29
N LEU A 242 -17.61 4.90 -7.38
CA LEU A 242 -17.43 3.83 -8.35
C LEU A 242 -17.52 4.37 -9.79
N HIS A 243 -16.72 3.81 -10.68
CA HIS A 243 -16.84 4.06 -12.10
C HIS A 243 -18.11 3.42 -12.65
N GLU A 244 -18.83 4.11 -13.58
CA GLU A 244 -20.12 3.63 -14.10
C GLU A 244 -20.00 2.23 -14.75
N GLY A 245 -18.92 1.95 -15.47
CA GLY A 245 -18.70 0.62 -16.04
C GLY A 245 -18.57 -0.47 -14.98
N ALA A 246 -17.91 -0.18 -13.84
CA ALA A 246 -17.83 -1.09 -12.72
C ALA A 246 -19.19 -1.25 -12.04
N ALA A 247 -19.86 -0.14 -11.75
CA ALA A 247 -21.17 -0.13 -11.10
C ALA A 247 -22.22 -0.91 -11.91
N ARG A 248 -22.19 -0.79 -13.25
CA ARG A 248 -23.07 -1.56 -14.16
C ARG A 248 -22.91 -3.06 -13.97
N TYR A 249 -21.68 -3.58 -14.00
CA TYR A 249 -21.41 -4.99 -13.78
C TYR A 249 -21.86 -5.45 -12.38
N TYR A 250 -21.59 -4.64 -11.36
CA TYR A 250 -21.97 -5.00 -9.98
C TYR A 250 -23.48 -5.06 -9.76
N ARG A 251 -24.26 -4.17 -10.42
CA ARG A 251 -25.74 -4.24 -10.42
C ARG A 251 -26.23 -5.51 -11.11
N GLU A 252 -25.63 -5.90 -12.26
CA GLU A 252 -25.99 -7.14 -12.98
C GLU A 252 -25.74 -8.39 -12.12
N LYS A 253 -24.73 -8.38 -11.26
CA LYS A 253 -24.44 -9.48 -10.32
C LYS A 253 -25.20 -9.38 -8.98
N GLY A 254 -25.95 -8.31 -8.75
CA GLY A 254 -26.67 -8.08 -7.49
C GLY A 254 -25.78 -7.68 -6.31
N TRP A 255 -24.54 -7.27 -6.54
CA TRP A 255 -23.59 -6.82 -5.51
C TRP A 255 -23.74 -5.34 -5.15
N LEU A 256 -24.37 -4.58 -6.01
CA LEU A 256 -24.71 -3.19 -5.81
C LEU A 256 -26.21 -3.00 -6.00
N LYS A 257 -26.86 -2.24 -5.10
CA LYS A 257 -28.29 -1.90 -5.20
C LYS A 257 -28.54 -0.75 -6.17
#